data_0a1e183030d558306f346d9288a9ae6d
#
_entry.id   0a1e183030d558306f346d9288a9ae6d
#
_cell.length_a   1.000
_cell.length_b   1.000
_cell.length_c   1.000
_cell.angle_alpha   90.00
_cell.angle_beta   90.00
_cell.angle_gamma   90.00
#
_symmetry.space_group_name_H-M   'P 1'
#
loop_
_entity.id
_entity.type
_entity.pdbx_description
1 polymer ?
#
loop_
_entity_poly.entity_id
_entity_poly.type
_entity_poly.pdbx_seq_one_letter_code
_entity_poly.pdbx_strand_id
1 'polypeptide(L)'
;MEISPKNYFKVMKIISFFNSDYNFSATLAKICNLESDELLFVTNIESLGKDNFRDEGIVIIDIDDYRESIDEIALSIKSRITYPIYGLANKMDIKIQKRAITIGFDAIMTKSTFVNNIKTIKKQIKNSYKT
;
A
#
# COMPACT_ATOMS: atom_id res chain seq x y z
N MET A 1 -13.75 -13.88 -29.12
CA MET A 1 -14.09 -13.00 -28.54
C MET A 1 -13.06 -12.05 -28.25
N GLU A 2 -13.32 -11.03 -28.21
CA GLU A 2 -12.44 -10.10 -28.13
C GLU A 2 -12.18 -9.67 -26.81
N ILE A 3 -11.05 -9.60 -26.41
CA ILE A 3 -10.73 -9.12 -25.12
C ILE A 3 -10.78 -7.64 -25.16
N SER A 4 -11.61 -7.06 -24.35
CA SER A 4 -11.71 -5.66 -24.26
C SER A 4 -10.42 -5.06 -23.76
N PRO A 5 -10.01 -3.89 -24.24
CA PRO A 5 -8.79 -3.26 -23.75
C PRO A 5 -8.76 -3.09 -22.25
N LYS A 6 -9.89 -2.92 -21.62
CA LYS A 6 -9.88 -2.78 -20.17
C LYS A 6 -9.43 -4.04 -19.47
N ASN A 7 -9.45 -5.16 -20.17
CA ASN A 7 -8.92 -6.36 -19.57
C ASN A 7 -7.42 -6.35 -19.51
N TYR A 8 -6.81 -5.42 -20.21
CA TYR A 8 -5.41 -5.24 -20.09
C TYR A 8 -5.06 -4.29 -19.00
N PHE A 9 -6.04 -3.70 -18.34
CA PHE A 9 -5.75 -2.91 -17.19
C PHE A 9 -5.15 -3.82 -16.17
N LYS A 10 -3.97 -3.49 -15.78
CA LYS A 10 -3.32 -4.28 -14.77
C LYS A 10 -4.06 -4.14 -13.48
N VAL A 11 -4.23 -5.25 -12.83
CA VAL A 11 -4.78 -5.26 -11.49
C VAL A 11 -3.75 -4.60 -10.59
N MET A 12 -4.17 -3.62 -9.84
CA MET A 12 -3.30 -3.02 -8.85
C MET A 12 -3.22 -3.97 -7.66
N LYS A 13 -2.01 -4.29 -7.23
CA LYS A 13 -1.82 -5.09 -6.03
C LYS A 13 -1.65 -4.18 -4.85
N ILE A 14 -2.44 -4.40 -3.82
CA ILE A 14 -2.34 -3.63 -2.59
C ILE A 14 -1.92 -4.59 -1.49
N ILE A 15 -0.73 -4.37 -0.95
CA ILE A 15 -0.19 -5.19 0.12
C ILE A 15 -0.33 -4.42 1.40
N SER A 16 -1.11 -4.96 2.32
CA SER A 16 -1.52 -4.23 3.52
C SER A 16 -0.93 -4.85 4.77
N PHE A 17 -0.14 -4.05 5.50
CA PHE A 17 0.41 -4.44 6.78
C PHE A 17 -0.41 -3.76 7.87
N PHE A 18 -1.55 -4.35 8.17
CA PHE A 18 -2.46 -3.86 9.20
C PHE A 18 -2.81 -5.02 10.11
N ASN A 19 -2.67 -4.84 11.40
CA ASN A 19 -2.95 -5.91 12.38
C ASN A 19 -4.22 -5.73 13.16
N SER A 20 -4.57 -4.52 13.51
CA SER A 20 -5.62 -4.31 14.50
C SER A 20 -6.80 -3.47 14.02
N ASP A 21 -6.65 -2.72 12.97
CA ASP A 21 -7.75 -1.85 12.51
C ASP A 21 -8.67 -2.61 11.56
N TYR A 22 -9.58 -3.39 12.12
CA TYR A 22 -10.47 -4.21 11.32
C TYR A 22 -11.46 -3.37 10.51
N ASN A 23 -11.86 -2.22 11.04
CA ASN A 23 -12.79 -1.36 10.30
C ASN A 23 -12.15 -0.82 9.03
N PHE A 24 -10.92 -0.36 9.13
CA PHE A 24 -10.21 0.12 7.95
C PHE A 24 -9.98 -1.01 6.97
N SER A 25 -9.60 -2.18 7.47
CA SER A 25 -9.34 -3.33 6.60
C SER A 25 -10.59 -3.75 5.85
N ALA A 26 -11.74 -3.72 6.51
CA ALA A 26 -13.01 -4.05 5.86
C ALA A 26 -13.36 -3.03 4.79
N THR A 27 -13.17 -1.76 5.07
CA THR A 27 -13.42 -0.69 4.11
C THR A 27 -12.51 -0.86 2.89
N LEU A 28 -11.24 -1.13 3.13
CA LEU A 28 -10.27 -1.31 2.07
C LEU A 28 -10.64 -2.52 1.20
N ALA A 29 -11.04 -3.61 1.84
CA ALA A 29 -11.43 -4.82 1.10
C ALA A 29 -12.61 -4.54 0.20
N LYS A 30 -13.59 -3.78 0.68
CA LYS A 30 -14.75 -3.42 -0.12
C LYS A 30 -14.35 -2.58 -1.32
N ILE A 31 -13.47 -1.59 -1.11
CA ILE A 31 -13.02 -0.74 -2.20
C ILE A 31 -12.25 -1.55 -3.24
N CYS A 32 -11.35 -2.41 -2.79
CA CYS A 32 -10.56 -3.22 -3.71
C CYS A 32 -11.44 -4.16 -4.51
N ASN A 33 -12.46 -4.72 -3.88
CA ASN A 33 -13.37 -5.60 -4.58
C ASN A 33 -14.14 -4.86 -5.68
N LEU A 34 -14.59 -3.63 -5.38
CA LEU A 34 -15.31 -2.84 -6.37
C LEU A 34 -14.43 -2.43 -7.54
N GLU A 35 -13.15 -2.20 -7.28
CA GLU A 35 -12.21 -1.77 -8.31
C GLU A 35 -11.48 -2.94 -8.95
N SER A 36 -11.76 -4.15 -8.54
CA SER A 36 -11.09 -5.37 -9.03
C SER A 36 -9.59 -5.35 -8.75
N ASP A 37 -9.19 -4.72 -7.68
CA ASP A 37 -7.79 -4.74 -7.25
C ASP A 37 -7.55 -5.95 -6.36
N GLU A 38 -6.31 -6.42 -6.37
CA GLU A 38 -5.91 -7.54 -5.53
C GLU A 38 -5.41 -7.02 -4.20
N LEU A 39 -5.97 -7.52 -3.11
CA LEU A 39 -5.59 -7.09 -1.77
C LEU A 39 -5.00 -8.26 -1.01
N LEU A 40 -3.79 -8.07 -0.50
CA LEU A 40 -3.11 -9.07 0.31
C LEU A 40 -2.87 -8.48 1.69
N PHE A 41 -3.38 -9.18 2.70
CA PHE A 41 -3.11 -8.80 4.09
C PHE A 41 -1.89 -9.56 4.57
N VAL A 42 -0.92 -8.85 5.11
CA VAL A 42 0.35 -9.45 5.51
C VAL A 42 0.67 -9.02 6.93
N THR A 43 1.02 -9.97 7.77
CA THR A 43 1.48 -9.69 9.13
C THR A 43 2.97 -9.96 9.27
N ASN A 44 3.54 -10.71 8.34
CA ASN A 44 4.94 -11.09 8.38
C ASN A 44 5.51 -10.97 6.97
N ILE A 45 6.56 -10.18 6.84
CA ILE A 45 7.16 -9.93 5.52
C ILE A 45 7.60 -11.24 4.84
N GLU A 46 7.98 -12.23 5.62
CA GLU A 46 8.43 -13.49 5.05
C GLU A 46 7.32 -14.26 4.36
N SER A 47 6.08 -13.99 4.72
CA SER A 47 4.95 -14.65 4.09
C SER A 47 4.75 -14.22 2.63
N LEU A 48 5.37 -13.12 2.23
CA LEU A 48 5.30 -12.68 0.84
C LEU A 48 6.05 -13.62 -0.10
N GLY A 49 6.99 -14.37 0.45
CA GLY A 49 7.76 -15.30 -0.38
C GLY A 49 8.57 -14.57 -1.42
N LYS A 50 8.86 -15.28 -2.49
CA LYS A 50 9.60 -14.72 -3.61
C LYS A 50 8.69 -14.46 -4.79
N ASP A 51 7.47 -14.08 -4.49
CA ASP A 51 6.52 -13.79 -5.53
C ASP A 51 7.01 -12.69 -6.41
N ASN A 52 6.53 -12.78 -7.60
CA ASN A 52 6.94 -11.88 -8.60
C ASN A 52 6.07 -10.65 -8.57
N PHE A 53 6.53 -9.59 -7.98
CA PHE A 53 5.77 -8.36 -7.89
C PHE A 53 6.03 -7.48 -9.10
N ARG A 54 5.70 -8.00 -10.28
CA ARG A 54 5.92 -7.27 -11.53
C ARG A 54 4.81 -6.32 -11.88
N ASP A 55 3.62 -6.58 -11.37
CA ASP A 55 2.49 -5.71 -11.66
C ASP A 55 2.60 -4.43 -10.88
N GLU A 56 1.76 -3.49 -11.22
CA GLU A 56 1.68 -2.24 -10.46
C GLU A 56 1.11 -2.53 -9.09
N GLY A 57 1.64 -1.89 -8.09
CA GLY A 57 1.17 -2.10 -6.74
C GLY A 57 1.60 -1.04 -5.77
N ILE A 58 1.14 -1.20 -4.56
CA ILE A 58 1.43 -0.29 -3.47
C ILE A 58 1.48 -1.09 -2.18
N VAL A 59 2.38 -0.72 -1.29
CA VAL A 59 2.42 -1.28 0.06
C VAL A 59 1.88 -0.23 1.00
N ILE A 60 0.92 -0.60 1.84
CA ILE A 60 0.42 0.30 2.87
C ILE A 60 0.73 -0.30 4.24
N ILE A 61 1.19 0.54 5.14
CA ILE A 61 1.59 0.12 6.47
C ILE A 61 0.82 0.95 7.49
N ASP A 62 0.20 0.26 8.44
CA ASP A 62 -0.46 0.95 9.54
C ASP A 62 0.60 1.42 10.52
N ILE A 63 0.89 2.70 10.50
CA ILE A 63 1.92 3.26 11.36
C ILE A 63 1.53 3.12 12.83
N ASP A 64 0.25 3.16 13.13
CA ASP A 64 -0.19 3.01 14.52
C ASP A 64 0.17 1.63 15.07
N ASP A 65 0.07 0.59 14.24
CA ASP A 65 0.42 -0.76 14.66
C ASP A 65 1.93 -1.00 14.74
N TYR A 66 2.68 -0.31 13.91
CA TYR A 66 4.11 -0.58 13.76
C TYR A 66 5.00 0.59 14.12
N ARG A 67 4.49 1.48 14.97
CA ARG A 67 5.19 2.73 15.28
C ARG A 67 6.65 2.54 15.68
N GLU A 68 6.94 1.53 16.49
CA GLU A 68 8.29 1.34 17.00
C GLU A 68 9.19 0.57 16.05
N SER A 69 8.60 -0.10 15.07
CA SER A 69 9.37 -0.93 14.15
C SER A 69 9.24 -0.49 12.71
N ILE A 70 8.81 0.75 12.45
CA ILE A 70 8.59 1.16 11.07
C ILE A 70 9.88 1.16 10.26
N ASP A 71 11.03 1.43 10.90
CA ASP A 71 12.31 1.39 10.19
C ASP A 71 12.60 0.00 9.67
N GLU A 72 12.47 -0.98 10.55
CA GLU A 72 12.77 -2.36 10.20
C GLU A 72 11.84 -2.88 9.12
N ILE A 73 10.55 -2.57 9.26
CA ILE A 73 9.56 -3.02 8.30
C ILE A 73 9.81 -2.40 6.94
N ALA A 74 10.06 -1.09 6.90
CA ALA A 74 10.31 -0.41 5.64
C ALA A 74 11.53 -0.96 4.94
N LEU A 75 12.61 -1.19 5.67
CA LEU A 75 13.83 -1.75 5.10
C LEU A 75 13.60 -3.15 4.57
N SER A 76 12.87 -3.97 5.33
CA SER A 76 12.57 -5.33 4.90
C SER A 76 11.73 -5.34 3.64
N ILE A 77 10.75 -4.45 3.55
CA ILE A 77 9.91 -4.39 2.37
C ILE A 77 10.72 -3.94 1.17
N LYS A 78 11.54 -2.89 1.34
CA LYS A 78 12.33 -2.39 0.24
C LYS A 78 13.32 -3.41 -0.30
N SER A 79 13.77 -4.33 0.54
CA SER A 79 14.69 -5.37 0.09
C SER A 79 13.99 -6.44 -0.75
N ARG A 80 12.67 -6.48 -0.75
CA ARG A 80 11.90 -7.53 -1.44
C ARG A 80 10.98 -7.01 -2.51
N ILE A 81 10.49 -5.79 -2.37
CA ILE A 81 9.42 -5.27 -3.21
C ILE A 81 9.79 -3.87 -3.67
N THR A 82 9.51 -3.56 -4.93
CA THR A 82 9.82 -2.24 -5.47
C THR A 82 8.63 -1.30 -5.46
N TYR A 83 7.48 -1.75 -4.98
CA TYR A 83 6.29 -0.91 -4.91
C TYR A 83 6.51 0.28 -3.97
N PRO A 84 5.85 1.39 -4.23
CA PRO A 84 5.90 2.52 -3.29
C PRO A 84 5.29 2.11 -1.95
N ILE A 85 5.80 2.71 -0.89
CA ILE A 85 5.37 2.42 0.48
C ILE A 85 4.65 3.64 1.03
N TYR A 86 3.40 3.45 1.41
CA TYR A 86 2.59 4.50 2.02
C TYR A 86 2.33 4.16 3.48
N GLY A 87 2.60 5.12 4.35
CA GLY A 87 2.28 4.96 5.77
C GLY A 87 0.96 5.61 6.08
N LEU A 88 0.10 4.89 6.78
CA LEU A 88 -1.23 5.38 7.13
C LEU A 88 -1.40 5.39 8.63
N ALA A 89 -2.04 6.43 9.14
CA ALA A 89 -2.28 6.55 10.58
C ALA A 89 -3.65 7.15 10.81
N ASN A 90 -4.17 7.00 12.01
CA ASN A 90 -5.44 7.62 12.36
C ASN A 90 -5.29 9.14 12.43
N LYS A 91 -4.18 9.60 13.01
CA LYS A 91 -3.89 11.02 13.11
C LYS A 91 -2.45 11.25 12.68
N MET A 92 -2.20 12.39 12.04
CA MET A 92 -0.85 12.73 11.64
C MET A 92 -0.05 13.23 12.84
N ASP A 93 1.19 12.78 12.89
CA ASP A 93 2.16 13.16 13.91
C ASP A 93 3.40 13.62 13.16
N ILE A 94 3.81 14.85 13.38
CA ILE A 94 4.92 15.44 12.63
C ILE A 94 6.21 14.65 12.81
N LYS A 95 6.47 14.18 14.03
CA LYS A 95 7.70 13.43 14.29
C LYS A 95 7.73 12.12 13.52
N ILE A 96 6.62 11.40 13.54
CA ILE A 96 6.52 10.15 12.81
C ILE A 96 6.59 10.40 11.31
N GLN A 97 5.95 11.48 10.86
CA GLN A 97 5.95 11.81 9.45
C GLN A 97 7.38 12.07 8.96
N LYS A 98 8.14 12.86 9.69
CA LYS A 98 9.52 13.14 9.32
C LYS A 98 10.37 11.89 9.34
N ARG A 99 10.19 11.06 10.36
CA ARG A 99 10.95 9.83 10.47
C ARG A 99 10.68 8.91 9.30
N ALA A 100 9.41 8.74 8.96
CA ALA A 100 9.03 7.85 7.89
C ALA A 100 9.56 8.32 6.53
N ILE A 101 9.48 9.61 6.27
CA ILE A 101 10.03 10.15 5.03
C ILE A 101 11.54 9.89 4.98
N THR A 102 12.23 10.10 6.09
CA THR A 102 13.67 9.89 6.14
C THR A 102 14.06 8.45 5.85
N ILE A 103 13.27 7.48 6.31
CA ILE A 103 13.59 6.08 6.05
C ILE A 103 13.08 5.59 4.70
N GLY A 104 12.39 6.45 3.95
CA GLY A 104 12.07 6.12 2.58
C GLY A 104 10.63 5.79 2.27
N PHE A 105 9.71 6.15 3.15
CA PHE A 105 8.29 6.06 2.77
C PHE A 105 8.03 7.06 1.65
N ASP A 106 7.25 6.63 0.69
CA ASP A 106 6.93 7.50 -0.45
C ASP A 106 5.87 8.52 -0.09
N ALA A 107 5.00 8.19 0.86
CA ALA A 107 4.00 9.12 1.33
C ALA A 107 3.51 8.70 2.71
N ILE A 108 3.00 9.66 3.45
CA ILE A 108 2.38 9.43 4.75
C ILE A 108 1.11 10.25 4.80
N MET A 109 0.03 9.64 5.23
CA MET A 109 -1.25 10.33 5.32
C MET A 109 -2.16 9.63 6.31
N THR A 110 -3.29 10.24 6.59
CA THR A 110 -4.28 9.58 7.44
C THR A 110 -5.00 8.50 6.64
N LYS A 111 -5.56 7.55 7.36
CA LYS A 111 -6.34 6.48 6.73
C LYS A 111 -7.50 7.04 5.93
N SER A 112 -8.19 8.06 6.47
CA SER A 112 -9.31 8.65 5.75
C SER A 112 -8.87 9.36 4.48
N THR A 113 -7.74 10.06 4.52
CA THR A 113 -7.22 10.70 3.32
C THR A 113 -6.90 9.67 2.25
N PHE A 114 -6.31 8.55 2.66
CA PHE A 114 -6.00 7.50 1.70
C PHE A 114 -7.26 6.97 1.02
N VAL A 115 -8.26 6.61 1.81
CA VAL A 115 -9.49 6.05 1.28
C VAL A 115 -10.20 7.05 0.36
N ASN A 116 -10.23 8.31 0.76
CA ASN A 116 -10.91 9.33 -0.04
C ASN A 116 -10.19 9.66 -1.33
N ASN A 117 -8.91 9.34 -1.43
CA ASN A 117 -8.12 9.69 -2.60
C ASN A 117 -7.52 8.47 -3.31
N ILE A 118 -8.04 7.29 -3.03
CA ILE A 118 -7.41 6.07 -3.52
C ILE A 118 -7.35 6.03 -5.05
N LYS A 119 -8.37 6.53 -5.72
CA LYS A 119 -8.37 6.53 -7.19
C LYS A 119 -7.29 7.43 -7.75
N THR A 120 -7.12 8.59 -7.15
CA THR A 120 -6.07 9.52 -7.57
C THR A 120 -4.70 8.94 -7.30
N ILE A 121 -4.53 8.30 -6.15
CA ILE A 121 -3.26 7.67 -5.79
C ILE A 121 -2.92 6.57 -6.79
N LYS A 122 -3.90 5.74 -7.14
CA LYS A 122 -3.67 4.68 -8.11
C LYS A 122 -3.26 5.24 -9.46
N LYS A 123 -3.87 6.33 -9.89
CA LYS A 123 -3.50 6.98 -11.13
C LYS A 123 -2.07 7.46 -11.10
N GLN A 124 -1.65 8.06 -10.01
CA GLN A 124 -0.30 8.56 -9.88
C GLN A 124 0.70 7.42 -9.96
N ILE A 125 0.41 6.30 -9.33
CA ILE A 125 1.28 5.15 -9.35
C ILE A 125 1.36 4.59 -10.77
N LYS A 126 0.24 4.44 -11.44
CA LYS A 126 0.23 3.94 -12.82
C LYS A 126 1.01 4.84 -13.75
N ASN A 127 0.88 6.14 -13.57
CA ASN A 127 1.59 7.08 -14.44
C ASN A 127 3.09 6.99 -14.24
N SER A 128 3.56 6.73 -13.01
CA SER A 128 4.99 6.63 -12.79
C SER A 128 5.57 5.37 -13.43
N TYR A 129 4.77 4.32 -13.64
CA TYR A 129 5.25 3.14 -14.34
C TYR A 129 5.34 3.32 -15.84
N LYS A 130 4.76 4.38 -16.37
CA LYS A 130 4.80 4.62 -17.79
C LYS A 130 6.07 5.32 -18.24
N THR A 131 6.78 5.87 -17.30
CA THR A 131 8.04 6.51 -17.66
C THR A 131 9.17 5.51 -17.55
#